data_a37859bce2eae2d02faba6c465660f94
#
_entry.id   a37859bce2eae2d02faba6c465660f94
#
_cell.length_a   1.000
_cell.length_b   1.000
_cell.length_c   1.000
_cell.angle_alpha   90.00
_cell.angle_beta   90.00
_cell.angle_gamma   90.00
#
_symmetry.space_group_name_H-M   'P 1'
#
loop_
_entity.id
_entity.type
_entity.pdbx_description
1 polymer ?
#
loop_
_entity_poly.entity_id
_entity_poly.type
_entity_poly.pdbx_seq_one_letter_code
_entity_poly.pdbx_strand_id
1 'polypeptide(L)'
;MNLTKLYQSKHELWLKVLFTSFAINDEKLKNTIYEFAMIEFRHLKWLSNNLKENNISYNYEKYAIEIEKKTNFEYFEYLINEIKLCVKNYNPEEPIFARMISDEYYFMNLLGRLLQDEKNDGEVTAFDKSRTFGDKELDCKSRDALTLFLFEESYKEYELILLYSYFQNYTQDILQYNIYQDMIDESQFHLKSFGNMMAKMGILAIPRTVIEQLYINKDIKQFLIDGVDEEIKAKEECANLAAAIKDEEISKFLTCVMYQEDYHIVLMKKAIKKIELTK
;
A
#
# COMPACT_ATOMS: atom_id res chain seq x y z
N MET A 1 -26.56 -6.67 6.40
CA MET A 1 -25.30 -6.11 5.81
C MET A 1 -24.52 -7.25 5.16
N ASN A 2 -23.97 -7.05 3.95
CA ASN A 2 -23.10 -8.04 3.31
C ASN A 2 -21.64 -7.70 3.66
N LEU A 3 -21.05 -8.43 4.61
CA LEU A 3 -19.68 -8.16 5.09
C LEU A 3 -18.61 -8.28 4.00
N THR A 4 -18.78 -9.22 3.05
CA THR A 4 -17.84 -9.38 1.95
C THR A 4 -17.83 -8.16 1.02
N LYS A 5 -19.02 -7.62 0.67
CA LYS A 5 -19.12 -6.39 -0.11
C LYS A 5 -18.55 -5.20 0.64
N LEU A 6 -18.77 -5.13 1.94
CA LEU A 6 -18.21 -4.08 2.77
C LEU A 6 -16.67 -4.14 2.80
N TYR A 7 -16.12 -5.34 2.95
CA TYR A 7 -14.67 -5.58 2.89
C TYR A 7 -14.08 -5.09 1.55
N GLN A 8 -14.71 -5.46 0.44
CA GLN A 8 -14.32 -5.01 -0.90
C GLN A 8 -14.36 -3.48 -1.03
N SER A 9 -15.46 -2.84 -0.61
CA SER A 9 -15.58 -1.38 -0.64
C SER A 9 -14.52 -0.70 0.23
N LYS A 10 -14.16 -1.32 1.36
CA LYS A 10 -13.12 -0.80 2.26
C LYS A 10 -11.72 -0.95 1.68
N HIS A 11 -11.46 -2.06 0.99
CA HIS A 11 -10.22 -2.27 0.26
C HIS A 11 -10.04 -1.19 -0.83
N GLU A 12 -11.09 -0.92 -1.59
CA GLU A 12 -11.07 0.13 -2.61
C GLU A 12 -10.87 1.52 -2.00
N LEU A 13 -11.55 1.82 -0.87
CA LEU A 13 -11.38 3.09 -0.16
C LEU A 13 -9.94 3.28 0.34
N TRP A 14 -9.35 2.25 0.94
CA TRP A 14 -7.94 2.29 1.33
C TRP A 14 -7.05 2.68 0.15
N LEU A 15 -7.20 2.04 -1.00
CA LEU A 15 -6.41 2.35 -2.20
C LEU A 15 -6.67 3.78 -2.70
N LYS A 16 -7.92 4.25 -2.68
CA LYS A 16 -8.27 5.63 -3.08
C LYS A 16 -7.57 6.66 -2.19
N VAL A 17 -7.57 6.46 -0.87
CA VAL A 17 -6.87 7.34 0.08
C VAL A 17 -5.36 7.25 -0.11
N LEU A 18 -4.80 6.03 -0.23
CA LEU A 18 -3.37 5.78 -0.39
C LEU A 18 -2.83 6.48 -1.64
N PHE A 19 -3.43 6.23 -2.80
CA PHE A 19 -2.97 6.81 -4.07
C PHE A 19 -3.24 8.32 -4.19
N THR A 20 -4.28 8.83 -3.52
CA THR A 20 -4.45 10.27 -3.35
C THR A 20 -3.26 10.86 -2.59
N SER A 21 -2.77 10.21 -1.54
CA SER A 21 -1.60 10.71 -0.82
C SER A 21 -0.36 10.82 -1.72
N PHE A 22 -0.15 9.88 -2.64
CA PHE A 22 0.97 9.94 -3.58
C PHE A 22 0.81 11.07 -4.60
N ALA A 23 -0.42 11.34 -5.04
CA ALA A 23 -0.72 12.36 -6.04
C ALA A 23 -0.48 13.79 -5.55
N ILE A 24 -0.66 14.06 -4.27
CA ILE A 24 -0.54 15.39 -3.66
C ILE A 24 0.93 15.82 -3.61
N ASN A 25 1.23 17.03 -4.05
CA ASN A 25 2.60 17.56 -4.07
C ASN A 25 3.04 18.13 -2.72
N ASP A 26 2.14 18.79 -1.99
CA ASP A 26 2.47 19.36 -0.66
C ASP A 26 2.78 18.24 0.35
N GLU A 27 3.99 18.22 0.88
CA GLU A 27 4.48 17.15 1.77
C GLU A 27 3.67 17.02 3.08
N LYS A 28 3.16 18.12 3.60
CA LYS A 28 2.35 18.09 4.83
C LYS A 28 0.97 17.48 4.56
N LEU A 29 0.31 17.92 3.49
CA LEU A 29 -0.98 17.36 3.07
C LEU A 29 -0.82 15.89 2.69
N LYS A 30 0.20 15.55 1.89
CA LYS A 30 0.54 14.18 1.52
C LYS A 30 0.65 13.26 2.75
N ASN A 31 1.48 13.63 3.73
CA ASN A 31 1.67 12.83 4.92
C ASN A 31 0.37 12.72 5.75
N THR A 32 -0.40 13.81 5.85
CA THR A 32 -1.70 13.77 6.53
C THR A 32 -2.66 12.78 5.87
N ILE A 33 -2.78 12.78 4.55
CA ILE A 33 -3.65 11.83 3.82
C ILE A 33 -3.09 10.40 3.95
N TYR A 34 -1.77 10.22 3.91
CA TYR A 34 -1.15 8.90 4.11
C TYR A 34 -1.45 8.31 5.49
N GLU A 35 -1.44 9.11 6.55
CA GLU A 35 -1.82 8.64 7.89
C GLU A 35 -3.25 8.08 7.91
N PHE A 36 -4.17 8.71 7.18
CA PHE A 36 -5.52 8.17 7.02
C PHE A 36 -5.56 6.91 6.16
N ALA A 37 -4.71 6.78 5.13
CA ALA A 37 -4.58 5.52 4.41
C ALA A 37 -4.19 4.37 5.35
N MET A 38 -3.31 4.62 6.32
CA MET A 38 -2.95 3.61 7.33
C MET A 38 -4.10 3.29 8.30
N ILE A 39 -4.94 4.26 8.61
CA ILE A 39 -6.18 4.02 9.37
C ILE A 39 -7.16 3.15 8.55
N GLU A 40 -7.31 3.44 7.25
CA GLU A 40 -8.15 2.65 6.34
C GLU A 40 -7.64 1.20 6.23
N PHE A 41 -6.33 1.00 6.14
CA PHE A 41 -5.72 -0.32 6.14
C PHE A 41 -6.01 -1.08 7.46
N ARG A 42 -5.92 -0.40 8.60
CA ARG A 42 -6.29 -0.97 9.91
C ARG A 42 -7.76 -1.41 9.92
N HIS A 43 -8.67 -0.60 9.36
CA HIS A 43 -10.08 -0.97 9.24
C HIS A 43 -10.25 -2.20 8.34
N LEU A 44 -9.50 -2.31 7.27
CA LEU A 44 -9.49 -3.48 6.40
C LEU A 44 -9.06 -4.74 7.17
N LYS A 45 -8.01 -4.66 8.00
CA LYS A 45 -7.58 -5.76 8.90
C LYS A 45 -8.66 -6.12 9.92
N TRP A 46 -9.36 -5.16 10.51
CA TRP A 46 -10.46 -5.45 11.43
C TRP A 46 -11.60 -6.18 10.74
N LEU A 47 -11.95 -5.79 9.53
CA LEU A 47 -12.99 -6.46 8.75
C LEU A 47 -12.58 -7.87 8.34
N SER A 48 -11.33 -8.12 7.97
CA SER A 48 -10.84 -9.46 7.66
C SER A 48 -10.89 -10.38 8.88
N ASN A 49 -10.55 -9.88 10.08
CA ASN A 49 -10.69 -10.61 11.32
C ASN A 49 -12.16 -10.95 11.62
N ASN A 50 -13.06 -9.97 11.46
CA ASN A 50 -14.50 -10.17 11.66
C ASN A 50 -15.08 -11.22 10.69
N LEU A 51 -14.67 -11.17 9.41
CA LEU A 51 -15.08 -12.18 8.42
C LEU A 51 -14.61 -13.58 8.83
N LYS A 52 -13.34 -13.72 9.25
CA LYS A 52 -12.79 -14.98 9.72
C LYS A 52 -13.52 -15.50 10.96
N GLU A 53 -13.78 -14.66 11.95
CA GLU A 53 -14.50 -15.03 13.18
C GLU A 53 -15.91 -15.54 12.89
N ASN A 54 -16.55 -15.03 11.84
CA ASN A 54 -17.86 -15.47 11.36
C ASN A 54 -17.78 -16.64 10.34
N ASN A 55 -16.60 -17.22 10.10
CA ASN A 55 -16.37 -18.27 9.11
C ASN A 55 -16.79 -17.87 7.68
N ILE A 56 -16.64 -16.61 7.34
CA ILE A 56 -16.91 -16.07 6.00
C ILE A 56 -15.58 -15.93 5.28
N SER A 57 -15.43 -16.59 4.14
CA SER A 57 -14.26 -16.40 3.28
C SER A 57 -14.26 -15.02 2.64
N TYR A 58 -13.08 -14.45 2.42
CA TYR A 58 -12.89 -13.18 1.73
C TYR A 58 -11.73 -13.28 0.74
N ASN A 59 -11.73 -12.38 -0.22
CA ASN A 59 -10.68 -12.26 -1.21
C ASN A 59 -10.32 -10.78 -1.43
N TYR A 60 -9.32 -10.54 -2.26
CA TYR A 60 -8.83 -9.20 -2.59
C TYR A 60 -9.35 -8.69 -3.94
N GLU A 61 -10.48 -9.20 -4.41
CA GLU A 61 -11.15 -8.63 -5.56
C GLU A 61 -11.51 -7.17 -5.34
N LYS A 62 -11.38 -6.39 -6.39
CA LYS A 62 -11.74 -4.98 -6.40
C LYS A 62 -12.23 -4.58 -7.79
N TYR A 63 -13.08 -3.55 -7.83
CA TYR A 63 -13.41 -2.90 -9.09
C TYR A 63 -12.26 -2.01 -9.58
N ALA A 64 -12.35 -1.59 -10.84
CA ALA A 64 -11.44 -0.57 -11.36
C ALA A 64 -11.56 0.71 -10.53
N ILE A 65 -10.43 1.25 -10.10
CA ILE A 65 -10.37 2.47 -9.31
C ILE A 65 -10.01 3.61 -10.26
N GLU A 66 -10.94 4.54 -10.44
CA GLU A 66 -10.70 5.79 -11.15
C GLU A 66 -10.29 6.86 -10.13
N ILE A 67 -9.08 7.39 -10.29
CA ILE A 67 -8.49 8.30 -9.31
C ILE A 67 -7.87 9.55 -9.95
N GLU A 68 -7.99 9.72 -11.26
CA GLU A 68 -7.42 10.87 -11.96
C GLU A 68 -8.14 12.16 -11.57
N LYS A 69 -7.47 13.05 -10.85
CA LYS A 69 -7.89 14.39 -10.49
C LYS A 69 -6.76 15.37 -10.78
N LYS A 70 -7.07 16.64 -10.97
CA LYS A 70 -6.11 17.67 -11.35
C LYS A 70 -5.63 18.50 -10.16
N THR A 71 -6.49 18.70 -9.16
CA THR A 71 -6.18 19.53 -8.00
C THR A 71 -6.41 18.80 -6.70
N ASN A 72 -5.82 19.32 -5.62
CA ASN A 72 -6.02 18.80 -4.28
C ASN A 72 -7.50 18.87 -3.87
N PHE A 73 -8.21 19.93 -4.23
CA PHE A 73 -9.63 20.08 -3.87
C PHE A 73 -10.51 19.04 -4.54
N GLU A 74 -10.26 18.73 -5.81
CA GLU A 74 -10.95 17.64 -6.50
C GLU A 74 -10.74 16.30 -5.79
N TYR A 75 -9.52 16.03 -5.28
CA TYR A 75 -9.26 14.85 -4.48
C TYR A 75 -9.97 14.85 -3.14
N PHE A 76 -9.99 15.99 -2.43
CA PHE A 76 -10.64 16.07 -1.12
C PHE A 76 -12.17 15.86 -1.24
N GLU A 77 -12.79 16.48 -2.21
CA GLU A 77 -14.22 16.25 -2.50
C GLU A 77 -14.52 14.81 -2.89
N TYR A 78 -13.68 14.23 -3.73
CA TYR A 78 -13.76 12.83 -4.12
C TYR A 78 -13.71 11.92 -2.92
N LEU A 79 -12.70 12.04 -2.05
CA LEU A 79 -12.56 11.21 -0.86
C LEU A 79 -13.73 11.38 0.11
N ILE A 80 -14.22 12.61 0.35
CA ILE A 80 -15.40 12.84 1.18
C ILE A 80 -16.61 12.06 0.65
N ASN A 81 -16.82 12.04 -0.67
CA ASN A 81 -17.93 11.31 -1.27
C ASN A 81 -17.78 9.80 -1.14
N GLU A 82 -16.58 9.25 -1.38
CA GLU A 82 -16.28 7.84 -1.26
C GLU A 82 -16.44 7.34 0.20
N ILE A 83 -15.96 8.11 1.17
CA ILE A 83 -16.14 7.82 2.59
C ILE A 83 -17.61 7.79 2.96
N LYS A 84 -18.41 8.78 2.52
CA LYS A 84 -19.87 8.81 2.76
C LYS A 84 -20.57 7.56 2.22
N LEU A 85 -20.14 7.07 1.04
CA LEU A 85 -20.70 5.85 0.45
C LEU A 85 -20.36 4.61 1.30
N CYS A 86 -19.14 4.55 1.83
CA CYS A 86 -18.70 3.45 2.69
C CYS A 86 -19.46 3.45 4.03
N VAL A 87 -19.52 4.60 4.71
CA VAL A 87 -20.17 4.77 6.02
C VAL A 87 -21.65 4.39 6.01
N LYS A 88 -22.37 4.61 4.92
CA LYS A 88 -23.79 4.22 4.78
C LYS A 88 -24.02 2.72 4.97
N ASN A 89 -23.00 1.91 4.81
CA ASN A 89 -23.08 0.45 4.92
C ASN A 89 -22.68 -0.06 6.31
N TYR A 90 -22.27 0.79 7.25
CA TYR A 90 -21.89 0.40 8.59
C TYR A 90 -23.11 0.28 9.51
N ASN A 91 -23.08 -0.73 10.40
CA ASN A 91 -24.06 -0.83 11.49
C ASN A 91 -23.51 -0.13 12.73
N PRO A 92 -24.03 1.05 13.12
CA PRO A 92 -23.47 1.84 14.23
C PRO A 92 -23.68 1.16 15.61
N GLU A 93 -24.53 0.16 15.72
CA GLU A 93 -24.76 -0.60 16.97
C GLU A 93 -23.59 -1.55 17.28
N GLU A 94 -22.79 -1.93 16.29
CA GLU A 94 -21.62 -2.78 16.48
C GLU A 94 -20.41 -1.93 16.86
N PRO A 95 -19.68 -2.22 17.97
CA PRO A 95 -18.59 -1.39 18.47
C PRO A 95 -17.50 -1.13 17.43
N ILE A 96 -17.17 -2.13 16.59
CA ILE A 96 -16.16 -1.98 15.54
C ILE A 96 -16.58 -0.94 14.50
N PHE A 97 -17.85 -0.98 14.06
CA PHE A 97 -18.35 -0.01 13.08
C PHE A 97 -18.55 1.37 13.70
N ALA A 98 -18.97 1.46 14.97
CA ALA A 98 -19.03 2.74 15.66
C ALA A 98 -17.65 3.41 15.73
N ARG A 99 -16.59 2.62 15.94
CA ARG A 99 -15.21 3.12 15.92
C ARG A 99 -14.78 3.57 14.52
N MET A 100 -15.04 2.75 13.50
CA MET A 100 -14.74 3.11 12.11
C MET A 100 -15.47 4.38 11.68
N ILE A 101 -16.76 4.52 12.01
CA ILE A 101 -17.56 5.74 11.75
C ILE A 101 -16.91 6.97 12.37
N SER A 102 -16.39 6.85 13.59
CA SER A 102 -15.72 7.97 14.28
C SER A 102 -14.47 8.42 13.52
N ASP A 103 -13.64 7.48 13.06
CA ASP A 103 -12.44 7.78 12.27
C ASP A 103 -12.81 8.43 10.92
N GLU A 104 -13.84 7.90 10.25
CA GLU A 104 -14.32 8.43 8.97
C GLU A 104 -14.87 9.86 9.10
N TYR A 105 -15.68 10.13 10.12
CA TYR A 105 -16.18 11.48 10.34
C TYR A 105 -15.07 12.46 10.69
N TYR A 106 -14.07 12.03 11.47
CA TYR A 106 -12.91 12.87 11.74
C TYR A 106 -12.17 13.22 10.45
N PHE A 107 -11.95 12.25 9.58
CA PHE A 107 -11.27 12.45 8.31
C PHE A 107 -12.08 13.37 7.37
N MET A 108 -13.39 13.12 7.21
CA MET A 108 -14.25 13.99 6.42
C MET A 108 -14.26 15.44 6.92
N ASN A 109 -14.29 15.63 8.26
CA ASN A 109 -14.22 16.97 8.85
C ASN A 109 -12.88 17.65 8.60
N LEU A 110 -11.78 16.89 8.60
CA LEU A 110 -10.46 17.41 8.25
C LEU A 110 -10.43 17.84 6.78
N LEU A 111 -10.85 16.99 5.86
CA LEU A 111 -10.91 17.30 4.42
C LEU A 111 -11.82 18.52 4.17
N GLY A 112 -12.98 18.60 4.84
CA GLY A 112 -13.88 19.74 4.75
C GLY A 112 -13.26 21.06 5.24
N ARG A 113 -12.37 21.01 6.23
CA ARG A 113 -11.60 22.20 6.66
C ARG A 113 -10.51 22.57 5.68
N LEU A 114 -9.84 21.58 5.09
CA LEU A 114 -8.83 21.83 4.07
C LEU A 114 -9.41 22.50 2.82
N LEU A 115 -10.65 22.16 2.43
CA LEU A 115 -11.38 22.81 1.35
C LEU A 115 -11.74 24.28 1.60
N GLN A 116 -11.69 24.77 2.85
CA GLN A 116 -12.01 26.15 3.19
C GLN A 116 -10.83 27.12 3.00
N ASP A 117 -9.62 26.62 2.85
CA ASP A 117 -8.43 27.44 2.66
C ASP A 117 -7.87 27.20 1.25
N GLU A 118 -8.03 28.22 0.38
CA GLU A 118 -7.57 28.20 -1.02
C GLU A 118 -6.07 27.89 -1.18
N LYS A 119 -5.26 28.13 -0.13
CA LYS A 119 -3.83 27.78 -0.14
C LYS A 119 -3.59 26.27 -0.22
N ASN A 120 -4.58 25.47 0.14
CA ASN A 120 -4.49 24.01 0.04
C ASN A 120 -4.85 23.49 -1.35
N ASP A 121 -5.39 24.33 -2.25
CA ASP A 121 -5.69 23.94 -3.61
C ASP A 121 -4.44 24.12 -4.48
N GLY A 122 -3.74 23.02 -4.73
CA GLY A 122 -2.57 22.97 -5.59
C GLY A 122 -2.75 21.93 -6.70
N GLU A 123 -2.00 22.11 -7.78
CA GLU A 123 -1.92 21.10 -8.83
C GLU A 123 -1.22 19.85 -8.29
N VAL A 124 -1.67 18.69 -8.73
CA VAL A 124 -1.05 17.41 -8.39
C VAL A 124 0.12 17.12 -9.33
N THR A 125 1.12 16.39 -8.84
CA THR A 125 2.26 15.95 -9.65
C THR A 125 1.94 14.75 -10.53
N ALA A 126 1.03 13.91 -10.10
CA ALA A 126 0.58 12.74 -10.84
C ALA A 126 -0.07 13.16 -12.18
N PHE A 127 0.07 12.29 -13.19
CA PHE A 127 -0.45 12.49 -14.54
C PHE A 127 0.25 13.60 -15.36
N ASP A 128 1.40 14.07 -14.91
CA ASP A 128 2.24 14.97 -15.70
C ASP A 128 2.78 14.24 -16.94
N LYS A 129 2.40 14.74 -18.12
CA LYS A 129 2.79 14.13 -19.39
C LYS A 129 4.28 14.35 -19.74
N SER A 130 4.95 15.30 -19.08
CA SER A 130 6.38 15.58 -19.30
C SER A 130 7.28 14.45 -18.80
N ARG A 131 6.81 13.67 -17.80
CA ARG A 131 7.57 12.59 -17.16
C ARG A 131 8.95 13.03 -16.69
N THR A 132 9.06 14.23 -16.19
CA THR A 132 10.27 14.76 -15.57
C THR A 132 10.28 14.37 -14.10
N PHE A 133 11.45 14.00 -13.55
CA PHE A 133 11.59 13.67 -12.14
C PHE A 133 11.85 14.96 -11.32
N GLY A 134 10.89 15.91 -11.39
CA GLY A 134 10.98 17.15 -10.61
C GLY A 134 12.31 17.85 -10.74
N ASP A 135 13.07 17.89 -9.65
CA ASP A 135 14.37 18.52 -9.50
C ASP A 135 15.58 17.60 -9.82
N LYS A 136 15.33 16.36 -10.25
CA LYS A 136 16.38 15.38 -10.53
C LYS A 136 16.79 15.37 -12.00
N GLU A 137 18.10 15.41 -12.25
CA GLU A 137 18.67 15.22 -13.59
C GLU A 137 18.98 13.73 -13.81
N LEU A 138 18.06 13.02 -14.47
CA LEU A 138 18.24 11.64 -14.88
C LEU A 138 18.46 11.58 -16.39
N ASP A 139 19.50 10.88 -16.84
CA ASP A 139 19.61 10.50 -18.25
C ASP A 139 18.48 9.53 -18.64
N CYS A 140 18.20 9.45 -19.95
CA CYS A 140 17.07 8.67 -20.45
C CYS A 140 17.10 7.20 -20.01
N LYS A 141 18.29 6.57 -19.98
CA LYS A 141 18.42 5.16 -19.57
C LYS A 141 18.12 4.97 -18.09
N SER A 142 18.71 5.82 -17.24
CA SER A 142 18.50 5.80 -15.79
C SER A 142 17.02 6.05 -15.45
N ARG A 143 16.39 7.01 -16.11
CA ARG A 143 14.96 7.30 -15.94
C ARG A 143 14.08 6.12 -16.35
N ASP A 144 14.34 5.54 -17.52
CA ASP A 144 13.53 4.44 -18.03
C ASP A 144 13.70 3.18 -17.17
N ALA A 145 14.93 2.86 -16.74
CA ALA A 145 15.21 1.76 -15.82
C ALA A 145 14.54 1.96 -14.46
N LEU A 146 14.65 3.17 -13.88
CA LEU A 146 13.99 3.51 -12.63
C LEU A 146 12.46 3.41 -12.75
N THR A 147 11.88 3.88 -13.86
CA THR A 147 10.42 3.79 -14.08
C THR A 147 9.94 2.34 -14.10
N LEU A 148 10.64 1.47 -14.81
CA LEU A 148 10.28 0.05 -14.88
C LEU A 148 10.41 -0.63 -13.52
N PHE A 149 11.50 -0.40 -12.82
CA PHE A 149 11.73 -0.90 -11.46
C PHE A 149 10.62 -0.46 -10.49
N LEU A 150 10.36 0.85 -10.41
CA LEU A 150 9.34 1.38 -9.50
C LEU A 150 7.94 0.85 -9.82
N PHE A 151 7.61 0.67 -11.11
CA PHE A 151 6.32 0.13 -11.53
C PHE A 151 6.14 -1.31 -11.09
N GLU A 152 7.17 -2.14 -11.28
CA GLU A 152 7.15 -3.56 -10.94
C GLU A 152 7.15 -3.75 -9.41
N GLU A 153 8.05 -3.08 -8.72
CA GLU A 153 8.19 -3.22 -7.26
C GLU A 153 7.00 -2.62 -6.51
N SER A 154 6.43 -1.48 -6.93
CA SER A 154 5.20 -0.97 -6.31
C SER A 154 4.05 -1.98 -6.36
N TYR A 155 3.95 -2.76 -7.44
CA TYR A 155 2.95 -3.81 -7.54
C TYR A 155 3.25 -4.99 -6.61
N LYS A 156 4.51 -5.43 -6.56
CA LYS A 156 4.95 -6.52 -5.66
C LYS A 156 4.70 -6.15 -4.20
N GLU A 157 5.09 -4.96 -3.77
CA GLU A 157 4.88 -4.51 -2.40
C GLU A 157 3.41 -4.47 -2.00
N TYR A 158 2.54 -3.99 -2.87
CA TYR A 158 1.10 -4.06 -2.63
C TYR A 158 0.61 -5.50 -2.51
N GLU A 159 1.04 -6.40 -3.38
CA GLU A 159 0.71 -7.82 -3.33
C GLU A 159 1.18 -8.44 -2.01
N LEU A 160 2.43 -8.21 -1.62
CA LEU A 160 3.02 -8.72 -0.38
C LEU A 160 2.29 -8.22 0.87
N ILE A 161 1.91 -6.94 0.96
CA ILE A 161 1.08 -6.41 2.05
C ILE A 161 -0.20 -7.24 2.22
N LEU A 162 -0.88 -7.57 1.13
CA LEU A 162 -2.13 -8.32 1.19
C LEU A 162 -1.90 -9.80 1.54
N LEU A 163 -0.88 -10.44 0.94
CA LEU A 163 -0.55 -11.83 1.20
C LEU A 163 -0.13 -12.04 2.67
N TYR A 164 0.79 -11.21 3.17
CA TYR A 164 1.21 -11.29 4.59
C TYR A 164 0.05 -10.98 5.54
N SER A 165 -0.84 -10.04 5.20
CA SER A 165 -2.04 -9.77 5.99
C SER A 165 -2.99 -10.97 6.02
N TYR A 166 -3.13 -11.68 4.90
CA TYR A 166 -3.92 -12.91 4.84
C TYR A 166 -3.32 -14.01 5.71
N PHE A 167 -2.02 -14.30 5.56
CA PHE A 167 -1.34 -15.33 6.35
C PHE A 167 -1.30 -14.96 7.83
N GLN A 168 -1.08 -13.69 8.17
CA GLN A 168 -1.16 -13.19 9.54
C GLN A 168 -2.52 -13.44 10.18
N ASN A 169 -3.60 -13.22 9.42
CA ASN A 169 -4.95 -13.45 9.91
C ASN A 169 -5.20 -14.93 10.23
N TYR A 170 -4.60 -15.87 9.49
CA TYR A 170 -4.86 -17.31 9.69
C TYR A 170 -3.81 -18.02 10.55
N THR A 171 -2.68 -17.40 10.89
CA THR A 171 -1.69 -18.04 11.78
C THR A 171 -2.18 -18.10 13.23
N GLN A 172 -1.79 -19.18 13.93
CA GLN A 172 -1.97 -19.36 15.37
C GLN A 172 -0.64 -19.13 16.15
N ASP A 173 0.46 -18.99 15.44
CA ASP A 173 1.79 -18.86 16.03
C ASP A 173 2.16 -17.38 16.16
N ILE A 174 2.42 -16.94 17.39
CA ILE A 174 2.73 -15.54 17.70
C ILE A 174 4.03 -15.06 17.03
N LEU A 175 5.02 -15.95 16.84
CA LEU A 175 6.25 -15.59 16.16
C LEU A 175 6.00 -15.34 14.66
N GLN A 176 5.23 -16.22 14.01
CA GLN A 176 4.83 -16.01 12.63
C GLN A 176 4.00 -14.72 12.48
N TYR A 177 3.06 -14.50 13.40
CA TYR A 177 2.24 -13.28 13.40
C TYR A 177 3.11 -12.02 13.42
N ASN A 178 4.11 -11.98 14.29
CA ASN A 178 5.02 -10.83 14.39
C ASN A 178 5.90 -10.69 13.14
N ILE A 179 6.43 -11.79 12.60
CA ILE A 179 7.22 -11.76 11.36
C ILE A 179 6.38 -11.19 10.21
N TYR A 180 5.14 -11.65 10.04
CA TYR A 180 4.28 -11.08 8.99
C TYR A 180 3.97 -9.61 9.23
N GLN A 181 3.85 -9.16 10.49
CA GLN A 181 3.66 -7.74 10.78
C GLN A 181 4.89 -6.91 10.38
N ASP A 182 6.10 -7.37 10.73
CA ASP A 182 7.33 -6.69 10.33
C ASP A 182 7.41 -6.56 8.80
N MET A 183 7.11 -7.64 8.07
CA MET A 183 7.10 -7.63 6.59
C MET A 183 6.01 -6.72 6.00
N ILE A 184 4.82 -6.65 6.61
CA ILE A 184 3.77 -5.72 6.20
C ILE A 184 4.23 -4.27 6.37
N ASP A 185 4.85 -3.95 7.50
CA ASP A 185 5.28 -2.59 7.81
C ASP A 185 6.39 -2.11 6.85
N GLU A 186 7.34 -2.98 6.51
CA GLU A 186 8.40 -2.69 5.54
C GLU A 186 7.85 -2.58 4.11
N SER A 187 6.99 -3.50 3.68
CA SER A 187 6.32 -3.40 2.37
C SER A 187 5.47 -2.12 2.25
N GLN A 188 4.85 -1.65 3.33
CA GLN A 188 4.15 -0.36 3.34
C GLN A 188 5.11 0.82 3.17
N PHE A 189 6.30 0.77 3.79
CA PHE A 189 7.33 1.79 3.61
C PHE A 189 7.84 1.82 2.17
N HIS A 190 8.11 0.66 1.56
CA HIS A 190 8.54 0.54 0.17
C HIS A 190 7.45 1.06 -0.78
N LEU A 191 6.21 0.60 -0.64
CA LEU A 191 5.08 1.06 -1.46
C LEU A 191 4.89 2.58 -1.38
N LYS A 192 5.01 3.17 -0.17
CA LYS A 192 4.96 4.63 0.02
C LYS A 192 6.07 5.31 -0.75
N SER A 193 7.28 4.81 -0.62
CA SER A 193 8.47 5.41 -1.20
C SER A 193 8.44 5.34 -2.74
N PHE A 194 8.14 4.16 -3.27
CA PHE A 194 8.03 3.94 -4.72
C PHE A 194 6.86 4.71 -5.33
N GLY A 195 5.69 4.68 -4.67
CA GLY A 195 4.52 5.42 -5.10
C GLY A 195 4.74 6.94 -5.15
N ASN A 196 5.44 7.49 -4.17
CA ASN A 196 5.83 8.90 -4.16
C ASN A 196 6.80 9.25 -5.30
N MET A 197 7.80 8.39 -5.57
CA MET A 197 8.72 8.61 -6.68
C MET A 197 8.00 8.55 -8.02
N MET A 198 7.11 7.56 -8.22
CA MET A 198 6.32 7.45 -9.45
C MET A 198 5.42 8.66 -9.65
N ALA A 199 4.76 9.15 -8.60
CA ALA A 199 3.93 10.35 -8.68
C ALA A 199 4.75 11.58 -9.09
N LYS A 200 5.97 11.76 -8.58
CA LYS A 200 6.91 12.80 -9.03
C LYS A 200 7.28 12.68 -10.51
N MET A 201 7.25 11.48 -11.06
CA MET A 201 7.44 11.21 -12.49
C MET A 201 6.14 11.34 -13.31
N GLY A 202 5.06 11.80 -12.71
CA GLY A 202 3.77 11.96 -13.35
C GLY A 202 2.98 10.66 -13.53
N ILE A 203 3.32 9.61 -12.76
CA ILE A 203 2.72 8.27 -12.89
C ILE A 203 2.03 7.88 -11.58
N LEU A 204 0.75 7.48 -11.68
CA LEU A 204 0.06 6.76 -10.63
C LEU A 204 -0.26 5.34 -11.10
N ALA A 205 0.53 4.37 -10.64
CA ALA A 205 0.35 2.97 -11.00
C ALA A 205 -0.56 2.28 -9.98
N ILE A 206 -1.87 2.34 -10.22
CA ILE A 206 -2.85 1.64 -9.38
C ILE A 206 -2.69 0.13 -9.58
N PRO A 207 -2.50 -0.65 -8.50
CA PRO A 207 -2.17 -2.05 -8.60
C PRO A 207 -3.34 -2.89 -9.15
N ARG A 208 -2.98 -3.99 -9.81
CA ARG A 208 -3.92 -5.01 -10.30
C ARG A 208 -4.58 -5.75 -9.13
N THR A 209 -5.62 -6.49 -9.43
CA THR A 209 -6.24 -7.42 -8.47
C THR A 209 -5.26 -8.55 -8.13
N VAL A 210 -5.10 -8.84 -6.86
CA VAL A 210 -4.34 -9.99 -6.38
C VAL A 210 -5.21 -11.23 -6.47
N ILE A 211 -4.79 -12.20 -7.28
CA ILE A 211 -5.57 -13.40 -7.57
C ILE A 211 -5.57 -14.39 -6.40
N GLU A 212 -6.69 -15.05 -6.16
CA GLU A 212 -6.89 -15.98 -5.02
C GLU A 212 -5.86 -17.11 -4.96
N GLN A 213 -5.39 -17.59 -6.10
CA GLN A 213 -4.39 -18.67 -6.21
C GLN A 213 -3.06 -18.34 -5.53
N LEU A 214 -2.79 -17.07 -5.25
CA LEU A 214 -1.55 -16.65 -4.57
C LEU A 214 -1.60 -16.82 -3.05
N TYR A 215 -2.78 -16.90 -2.44
CA TYR A 215 -2.93 -16.94 -0.98
C TYR A 215 -3.95 -17.97 -0.46
N ILE A 216 -5.05 -18.26 -1.16
CA ILE A 216 -6.03 -19.27 -0.73
C ILE A 216 -5.44 -20.68 -0.95
N ASN A 217 -5.40 -21.49 0.11
CA ASN A 217 -4.85 -22.84 0.12
C ASN A 217 -3.37 -22.92 -0.32
N LYS A 218 -2.63 -21.83 -0.26
CA LYS A 218 -1.20 -21.83 -0.60
C LYS A 218 -0.40 -22.58 0.49
N ASP A 219 0.59 -23.35 0.07
CA ASP A 219 1.62 -23.87 0.97
C ASP A 219 2.49 -22.68 1.43
N ILE A 220 2.28 -22.27 2.68
CA ILE A 220 2.97 -21.11 3.27
C ILE A 220 4.49 -21.33 3.28
N LYS A 221 4.96 -22.57 3.52
CA LYS A 221 6.40 -22.87 3.51
C LYS A 221 6.99 -22.65 2.11
N GLN A 222 6.32 -23.18 1.08
CA GLN A 222 6.78 -23.00 -0.29
C GLN A 222 6.73 -21.52 -0.71
N PHE A 223 5.67 -20.80 -0.33
CA PHE A 223 5.57 -19.36 -0.57
C PHE A 223 6.76 -18.58 0.03
N LEU A 224 7.16 -18.90 1.27
CA LEU A 224 8.31 -18.24 1.90
C LEU A 224 9.64 -18.63 1.26
N ILE A 225 9.78 -19.89 0.77
CA ILE A 225 10.98 -20.33 0.05
C ILE A 225 11.11 -19.58 -1.29
N ASP A 226 10.03 -19.52 -2.06
CA ASP A 226 9.99 -18.79 -3.33
C ASP A 226 10.27 -17.29 -3.08
N GLY A 227 9.71 -16.72 -2.00
CA GLY A 227 9.94 -15.34 -1.57
C GLY A 227 11.40 -15.04 -1.27
N VAL A 228 12.14 -15.94 -0.60
CA VAL A 228 13.59 -15.74 -0.38
C VAL A 228 14.36 -15.59 -1.70
N ASP A 229 14.01 -16.36 -2.72
CA ASP A 229 14.65 -16.26 -4.04
C ASP A 229 14.28 -14.97 -4.77
N GLU A 230 13.06 -14.47 -4.58
CA GLU A 230 12.60 -13.18 -5.12
C GLU A 230 13.29 -11.99 -4.45
N GLU A 231 13.42 -11.99 -3.11
CA GLU A 231 14.15 -10.96 -2.37
C GLU A 231 15.64 -10.88 -2.75
N ILE A 232 16.28 -12.02 -3.01
CA ILE A 232 17.66 -12.05 -3.51
C ILE A 232 17.76 -11.34 -4.86
N LYS A 233 16.81 -11.54 -5.76
CA LYS A 233 16.77 -10.87 -7.06
C LYS A 233 16.50 -9.37 -6.92
N ALA A 234 15.51 -8.98 -6.11
CA ALA A 234 15.18 -7.59 -5.84
C ALA A 234 16.39 -6.82 -5.29
N LYS A 235 17.12 -7.43 -4.34
CA LYS A 235 18.38 -6.89 -3.83
C LYS A 235 19.44 -6.67 -4.92
N GLU A 236 19.63 -7.64 -5.83
CA GLU A 236 20.58 -7.50 -6.95
C GLU A 236 20.15 -6.39 -7.91
N GLU A 237 18.86 -6.27 -8.19
CA GLU A 237 18.31 -5.22 -9.04
C GLU A 237 18.48 -3.82 -8.41
N CYS A 238 18.20 -3.68 -7.12
CA CYS A 238 18.45 -2.45 -6.36
C CYS A 238 19.94 -2.05 -6.39
N ALA A 239 20.85 -3.00 -6.18
CA ALA A 239 22.29 -2.75 -6.23
C ALA A 239 22.75 -2.28 -7.60
N ASN A 240 22.28 -2.94 -8.67
CA ASN A 240 22.63 -2.60 -10.05
C ASN A 240 22.10 -1.22 -10.44
N LEU A 241 20.87 -0.91 -10.04
CA LEU A 241 20.23 0.38 -10.32
C LEU A 241 20.88 1.50 -9.52
N ALA A 242 21.20 1.28 -8.24
CA ALA A 242 21.93 2.24 -7.40
C ALA A 242 23.31 2.59 -7.97
N ALA A 243 24.02 1.60 -8.54
CA ALA A 243 25.32 1.82 -9.18
C ALA A 243 25.20 2.56 -10.53
N ALA A 244 24.10 2.38 -11.26
CA ALA A 244 23.89 2.99 -12.58
C ALA A 244 23.38 4.42 -12.51
N ILE A 245 22.58 4.78 -11.51
CA ILE A 245 21.98 6.11 -11.35
C ILE A 245 23.01 7.07 -10.76
N LYS A 246 23.20 8.21 -11.44
CA LYS A 246 24.15 9.26 -11.01
C LYS A 246 23.60 10.16 -9.90
N ASP A 247 22.29 10.22 -9.72
CA ASP A 247 21.68 10.98 -8.63
C ASP A 247 21.98 10.32 -7.28
N GLU A 248 22.68 11.05 -6.41
CA GLU A 248 23.20 10.53 -5.14
C GLU A 248 22.06 10.15 -4.16
N GLU A 249 20.97 10.90 -4.17
CA GLU A 249 19.84 10.66 -3.25
C GLU A 249 19.10 9.38 -3.64
N ILE A 250 18.81 9.21 -4.92
CA ILE A 250 18.16 8.00 -5.45
C ILE A 250 19.06 6.77 -5.24
N SER A 251 20.37 6.89 -5.54
CA SER A 251 21.33 5.82 -5.33
C SER A 251 21.40 5.38 -3.86
N LYS A 252 21.45 6.32 -2.92
CA LYS A 252 21.44 6.05 -1.49
C LYS A 252 20.12 5.40 -1.04
N PHE A 253 18.99 5.85 -1.58
CA PHE A 253 17.70 5.25 -1.28
C PHE A 253 17.64 3.80 -1.74
N LEU A 254 18.02 3.49 -2.99
CA LEU A 254 18.06 2.12 -3.51
C LEU A 254 19.03 1.23 -2.71
N THR A 255 20.16 1.81 -2.25
CA THR A 255 21.08 1.11 -1.35
C THR A 255 20.44 0.80 0.02
N CYS A 256 19.62 1.72 0.53
CA CYS A 256 18.86 1.46 1.77
C CYS A 256 17.86 0.33 1.59
N VAL A 257 17.08 0.34 0.52
CA VAL A 257 16.14 -0.76 0.18
C VAL A 257 16.89 -2.09 0.09
N MET A 258 18.02 -2.14 -0.61
CA MET A 258 18.84 -3.35 -0.71
C MET A 258 19.20 -3.96 0.66
N TYR A 259 19.49 -3.13 1.68
CA TYR A 259 19.75 -3.63 3.03
C TYR A 259 18.49 -4.09 3.77
N GLN A 260 17.34 -3.53 3.45
CA GLN A 260 16.06 -3.96 4.00
C GLN A 260 15.67 -5.34 3.47
N GLU A 261 15.93 -5.61 2.17
CA GLU A 261 15.75 -6.96 1.58
C GLU A 261 16.63 -8.03 2.26
N ASP A 262 17.83 -7.69 2.70
CA ASP A 262 18.65 -8.63 3.51
C ASP A 262 17.92 -9.03 4.81
N TYR A 263 17.19 -8.12 5.43
CA TYR A 263 16.44 -8.41 6.65
C TYR A 263 15.17 -9.22 6.35
N HIS A 264 14.46 -8.95 5.27
CA HIS A 264 13.35 -9.79 4.80
C HIS A 264 13.76 -11.26 4.64
N ILE A 265 14.89 -11.51 3.97
CA ILE A 265 15.45 -12.87 3.81
C ILE A 265 15.66 -13.54 5.17
N VAL A 266 16.18 -12.81 6.17
CA VAL A 266 16.37 -13.34 7.53
C VAL A 266 15.03 -13.70 8.18
N LEU A 267 14.02 -12.84 8.07
CA LEU A 267 12.68 -13.06 8.62
C LEU A 267 11.99 -14.27 7.97
N MET A 268 12.03 -14.36 6.64
CA MET A 268 11.46 -15.50 5.90
C MET A 268 12.13 -16.83 6.31
N LYS A 269 13.46 -16.87 6.37
CA LYS A 269 14.20 -18.06 6.82
C LYS A 269 13.85 -18.45 8.25
N LYS A 270 13.63 -17.49 9.13
CA LYS A 270 13.18 -17.72 10.52
C LYS A 270 11.77 -18.31 10.56
N ALA A 271 10.85 -17.81 9.72
CA ALA A 271 9.49 -18.34 9.61
C ALA A 271 9.50 -19.77 9.04
N ILE A 272 10.28 -20.05 7.99
CA ILE A 272 10.44 -21.38 7.39
C ILE A 272 10.91 -22.37 8.45
N LYS A 273 11.98 -22.03 9.20
CA LYS A 273 12.52 -22.90 10.27
C LYS A 273 11.47 -23.19 11.34
N LYS A 274 10.64 -22.20 11.69
CA LYS A 274 9.56 -22.40 12.67
C LYS A 274 8.52 -23.38 12.16
N ILE A 275 8.11 -23.30 10.91
CA ILE A 275 7.15 -24.20 10.28
C ILE A 275 7.68 -25.66 10.28
N GLU A 276 8.99 -25.83 10.05
CA GLU A 276 9.64 -27.16 10.07
C GLU A 276 9.66 -27.82 11.46
N LEU A 277 9.76 -27.01 12.51
CA LEU A 277 9.79 -27.50 13.89
C LEU A 277 8.40 -27.83 14.46
N THR A 278 7.33 -27.39 13.79
CA THR A 278 5.95 -27.56 14.25
C THR A 278 5.26 -28.77 13.60
N LYS A 279 5.90 -29.39 12.59
CA LYS A 279 5.50 -30.66 11.96
C LYS A 279 6.13 -31.86 12.71
#